data_780bb4488359e653db98328e15c6e585
#
_entry.id   780bb4488359e653db98328e15c6e585
#
_cell.length_a   1.000
_cell.length_b   1.000
_cell.length_c   1.000
_cell.angle_alpha   90.00
_cell.angle_beta   90.00
_cell.angle_gamma   90.00
#
_symmetry.space_group_name_H-M   'P 1'
#
loop_
_entity.id
_entity.type
_entity.pdbx_description
1 polymer ?
#
loop_
_entity_poly.entity_id
_entity_poly.type
_entity_poly.pdbx_seq_one_letter_code
_entity_poly.pdbx_strand_id
1 'polypeptide(L)'
;MINSVRNTVIAILNKNNYGYISPSDFNLYAQQAQLELFMKYFSDYNTIINKENARASGTDYADFGKSFAEQAEEFIVTNPLTNTSITTTLSNIYYLPSLVTTGDEEYMINKVLCYSKILSSGVNTSVVPSQLIDSLANFSLAGVSVGDIVTNTSVAPMTTATVTSVSATILGLSANIFTLVPQSYRIVDASVQNEAEKVSAGKITLLNMSPITSPSVNYPAYTQTSDLITFYPSSIINLPLQVEATYFRYPKEPKWTFTSLANGEPVFNQSQPDYQDFEIGAQNETSLVVKILQYCGISIRETLVAQFGKQEEMENNAQIP
;
A
#
# COMPACT_ATOMS: atom_id res chain seq x y z
N MET A 1 -19.50 3.77 -12.14
CA MET A 1 -19.69 5.09 -11.47
C MET A 1 -19.24 6.26 -12.33
N ILE A 2 -18.02 6.27 -12.88
CA ILE A 2 -17.46 7.44 -13.61
C ILE A 2 -18.33 7.96 -14.77
N ASN A 3 -18.98 7.07 -15.52
CA ASN A 3 -19.87 7.48 -16.61
C ASN A 3 -21.16 8.15 -16.11
N SER A 4 -21.73 7.70 -14.97
CA SER A 4 -22.88 8.32 -14.32
C SER A 4 -22.53 9.73 -13.84
N VAL A 5 -21.41 9.87 -13.12
CA VAL A 5 -20.90 11.15 -12.64
C VAL A 5 -20.71 12.13 -13.81
N ARG A 6 -20.04 11.70 -14.88
CA ARG A 6 -19.80 12.56 -16.06
C ARG A 6 -21.10 13.01 -16.70
N ASN A 7 -22.05 12.11 -16.89
CA ASN A 7 -23.34 12.44 -17.50
C ASN A 7 -24.11 13.45 -16.64
N THR A 8 -24.08 13.29 -15.31
CA THR A 8 -24.71 14.23 -14.37
C THR A 8 -24.04 15.61 -14.44
N VAL A 9 -22.71 15.66 -14.43
CA VAL A 9 -21.94 16.91 -14.55
C VAL A 9 -22.28 17.63 -15.87
N ILE A 10 -22.27 16.92 -16.99
CA ILE A 10 -22.61 17.48 -18.31
C ILE A 10 -24.06 17.97 -18.34
N ALA A 11 -25.01 17.20 -17.78
CA ALA A 11 -26.41 17.58 -17.74
C ALA A 11 -26.62 18.91 -16.95
N ILE A 12 -25.92 19.09 -15.84
CA ILE A 12 -26.00 20.32 -15.04
C ILE A 12 -25.38 21.51 -15.82
N LEU A 13 -24.24 21.33 -16.43
CA LEU A 13 -23.53 22.37 -17.17
C LEU A 13 -24.26 22.76 -18.44
N ASN A 14 -24.86 21.81 -19.18
CA ASN A 14 -25.58 22.09 -20.40
C ASN A 14 -26.97 22.73 -20.18
N LYS A 15 -27.52 22.65 -18.96
CA LYS A 15 -28.84 23.20 -18.63
C LYS A 15 -28.95 24.69 -18.93
N ASN A 16 -27.85 25.40 -18.93
CA ASN A 16 -27.78 26.85 -19.19
C ASN A 16 -26.92 27.22 -20.42
N ASN A 17 -26.60 26.29 -21.31
CA ASN A 17 -25.69 26.48 -22.44
C ASN A 17 -24.26 26.90 -22.05
N TYR A 18 -23.79 26.60 -20.84
CA TYR A 18 -22.51 27.09 -20.32
C TYR A 18 -21.29 26.27 -20.71
N GLY A 19 -21.42 25.22 -21.47
CA GLY A 19 -20.20 24.72 -22.04
C GLY A 19 -20.02 23.22 -22.09
N TYR A 20 -19.21 22.83 -23.03
CA TYR A 20 -18.69 21.50 -23.24
C TYR A 20 -17.42 21.30 -22.41
N ILE A 21 -17.35 20.20 -21.65
CA ILE A 21 -16.12 19.76 -21.01
C ILE A 21 -15.51 18.66 -21.86
N SER A 22 -14.24 18.82 -22.23
CA SER A 22 -13.52 17.80 -22.92
C SER A 22 -13.33 16.54 -22.04
N PRO A 23 -13.22 15.34 -22.60
CA PRO A 23 -12.92 14.13 -21.84
C PRO A 23 -11.62 14.25 -21.03
N SER A 24 -10.61 14.94 -21.54
CA SER A 24 -9.34 15.20 -20.84
C SER A 24 -9.52 16.08 -19.61
N ASP A 25 -10.27 17.19 -19.74
CA ASP A 25 -10.52 18.10 -18.63
C ASP A 25 -11.37 17.42 -17.55
N PHE A 26 -12.39 16.65 -17.97
CA PHE A 26 -13.16 15.84 -17.03
C PHE A 26 -12.29 14.88 -16.24
N ASN A 27 -11.40 14.15 -16.89
CA ASN A 27 -10.50 13.21 -16.20
C ASN A 27 -9.60 13.93 -15.18
N LEU A 28 -9.07 15.10 -15.53
CA LEU A 28 -8.27 15.91 -14.62
C LEU A 28 -9.06 16.36 -13.39
N TYR A 29 -10.29 16.86 -13.60
CA TYR A 29 -11.15 17.29 -12.48
C TYR A 29 -11.62 16.10 -11.64
N ALA A 30 -11.90 14.97 -12.26
CA ALA A 30 -12.27 13.73 -11.58
C ALA A 30 -11.14 13.24 -10.66
N GLN A 31 -9.90 13.28 -11.14
CA GLN A 31 -8.71 12.93 -10.35
C GLN A 31 -8.57 13.83 -9.11
N GLN A 32 -8.66 15.16 -9.31
CA GLN A 32 -8.55 16.11 -8.19
C GLN A 32 -9.70 15.94 -7.18
N ALA A 33 -10.92 15.75 -7.67
CA ALA A 33 -12.08 15.55 -6.80
C ALA A 33 -11.95 14.26 -5.97
N GLN A 34 -11.49 13.16 -6.57
CA GLN A 34 -11.25 11.92 -5.85
C GLN A 34 -10.16 12.06 -4.78
N LEU A 35 -9.05 12.74 -5.12
CA LEU A 35 -7.94 12.95 -4.19
C LEU A 35 -8.37 13.82 -2.99
N GLU A 36 -9.16 14.89 -3.22
CA GLU A 36 -9.68 15.71 -2.12
C GLU A 36 -10.61 14.94 -1.19
N LEU A 37 -11.50 14.11 -1.75
CA LEU A 37 -12.39 13.27 -0.94
C LEU A 37 -11.61 12.22 -0.16
N PHE A 38 -10.59 11.62 -0.77
CA PHE A 38 -9.70 10.70 -0.09
C PHE A 38 -9.02 11.36 1.13
N MET A 39 -8.43 12.55 0.94
CA MET A 39 -7.81 13.29 2.05
C MET A 39 -8.82 13.70 3.11
N LYS A 40 -10.06 14.00 2.72
CA LYS A 40 -11.14 14.34 3.63
C LYS A 40 -11.48 13.18 4.58
N TYR A 41 -11.48 11.92 4.13
CA TYR A 41 -11.75 10.76 4.98
C TYR A 41 -10.81 10.71 6.20
N PHE A 42 -9.51 10.94 6.00
CA PHE A 42 -8.55 10.95 7.11
C PHE A 42 -8.73 12.16 8.03
N SER A 43 -9.07 13.32 7.48
CA SER A 43 -9.36 14.52 8.28
C SER A 43 -10.60 14.33 9.15
N ASP A 44 -11.67 13.80 8.58
CA ASP A 44 -12.94 13.58 9.26
C ASP A 44 -12.81 12.50 10.35
N TYR A 45 -12.09 11.40 10.05
CA TYR A 45 -11.75 10.37 11.03
C TYR A 45 -11.01 10.94 12.24
N ASN A 46 -9.95 11.73 12.01
CA ASN A 46 -9.21 12.38 13.08
C ASN A 46 -10.09 13.35 13.90
N THR A 47 -11.00 14.07 13.26
CA THR A 47 -11.91 15.00 13.91
C THR A 47 -12.89 14.25 14.80
N ILE A 48 -13.43 13.12 14.36
CA ILE A 48 -14.35 12.29 15.13
C ILE A 48 -13.65 11.69 16.35
N ILE A 49 -12.46 11.10 16.16
CA ILE A 49 -11.67 10.54 17.28
C ILE A 49 -11.34 11.62 18.33
N ASN A 50 -10.96 12.82 17.89
CA ASN A 50 -10.69 13.92 18.82
C ASN A 50 -11.95 14.36 19.57
N LYS A 51 -13.11 14.38 18.93
CA LYS A 51 -14.39 14.67 19.57
C LYS A 51 -14.79 13.57 20.57
N GLU A 52 -14.61 12.30 20.21
CA GLU A 52 -14.86 11.17 21.11
C GLU A 52 -13.96 11.21 22.35
N ASN A 53 -12.68 11.49 22.17
CA ASN A 53 -11.72 11.65 23.26
C ASN A 53 -12.06 12.86 24.16
N ALA A 54 -12.61 13.92 23.62
CA ALA A 54 -13.04 15.11 24.36
C ALA A 54 -14.36 14.88 25.12
N ARG A 55 -15.22 13.98 24.66
CA ARG A 55 -16.44 13.57 25.32
C ARG A 55 -16.12 12.50 26.34
N ALA A 56 -15.90 12.87 27.60
CA ALA A 56 -15.62 11.95 28.70
C ALA A 56 -16.78 10.99 29.05
N SER A 57 -17.91 11.01 28.35
CA SER A 57 -19.06 10.11 28.54
C SER A 57 -19.26 9.27 27.29
N GLY A 58 -19.05 7.97 27.39
CA GLY A 58 -19.28 6.98 26.33
C GLY A 58 -20.74 6.75 25.99
N THR A 59 -21.50 7.80 25.73
CA THR A 59 -22.87 7.70 25.19
C THR A 59 -22.78 7.75 23.67
N ASP A 60 -22.72 6.60 23.12
CA ASP A 60 -22.56 6.23 21.76
C ASP A 60 -23.64 6.75 20.81
N TYR A 61 -23.19 7.58 19.88
CA TYR A 61 -23.66 7.48 18.51
C TYR A 61 -22.45 7.02 17.65
N ALA A 62 -21.93 5.85 17.99
CA ALA A 62 -20.58 5.40 17.68
C ALA A 62 -20.38 4.82 16.29
N ASP A 63 -21.40 4.68 15.46
CA ASP A 63 -21.25 4.05 14.14
C ASP A 63 -20.65 4.97 13.08
N PHE A 64 -20.60 6.29 13.31
CA PHE A 64 -19.99 7.22 12.35
C PHE A 64 -18.47 7.04 12.24
N GLY A 65 -17.78 6.92 13.37
CA GLY A 65 -16.32 6.68 13.36
C GLY A 65 -15.98 5.38 12.66
N LYS A 66 -16.78 4.35 12.84
CA LYS A 66 -16.63 3.04 12.20
C LYS A 66 -16.85 3.12 10.68
N SER A 67 -17.86 3.84 10.23
CA SER A 67 -18.11 4.02 8.79
C SER A 67 -16.97 4.73 8.07
N PHE A 68 -16.33 5.74 8.70
CA PHE A 68 -15.16 6.40 8.12
C PHE A 68 -13.92 5.50 8.15
N ALA A 69 -13.75 4.69 9.21
CA ALA A 69 -12.69 3.70 9.26
C ALA A 69 -12.83 2.66 8.14
N GLU A 70 -14.03 2.13 7.93
CA GLU A 70 -14.33 1.17 6.86
C GLU A 70 -14.05 1.76 5.46
N GLN A 71 -14.38 3.04 5.23
CA GLN A 71 -14.08 3.72 3.96
C GLN A 71 -12.56 3.92 3.75
N ALA A 72 -11.81 4.20 4.82
CA ALA A 72 -10.36 4.29 4.73
C ALA A 72 -9.71 2.91 4.53
N GLU A 73 -10.29 1.85 5.10
CA GLU A 73 -9.80 0.47 4.96
C GLU A 73 -9.86 -0.06 3.52
N GLU A 74 -10.71 0.49 2.64
CA GLU A 74 -10.70 0.16 1.21
C GLU A 74 -9.36 0.46 0.53
N PHE A 75 -8.58 1.37 1.10
CA PHE A 75 -7.26 1.77 0.59
C PHE A 75 -6.09 1.08 1.29
N ILE A 76 -6.37 0.17 2.23
CA ILE A 76 -5.32 -0.60 2.91
C ILE A 76 -4.85 -1.74 2.00
N VAL A 77 -3.53 -1.80 1.83
CA VAL A 77 -2.86 -2.88 1.10
C VAL A 77 -1.71 -3.39 1.95
N THR A 78 -1.50 -4.71 1.90
CA THR A 78 -0.33 -5.35 2.52
C THR A 78 0.54 -5.92 1.42
N ASN A 79 1.75 -5.41 1.31
CA ASN A 79 2.73 -5.86 0.33
C ASN A 79 4.09 -6.11 0.99
N PRO A 80 4.84 -7.11 0.50
CA PRO A 80 6.22 -7.28 0.90
C PRO A 80 7.05 -6.08 0.44
N LEU A 81 7.94 -5.61 1.32
CA LEU A 81 8.88 -4.57 0.96
C LEU A 81 9.97 -5.12 0.06
N THR A 82 10.31 -4.35 -0.96
CA THR A 82 11.36 -4.73 -1.89
C THR A 82 12.73 -4.34 -1.33
N ASN A 83 13.69 -5.23 -1.53
CA ASN A 83 15.09 -4.85 -1.34
C ASN A 83 15.57 -4.11 -2.60
N THR A 84 16.67 -3.37 -2.50
CA THR A 84 17.31 -2.67 -3.62
C THR A 84 17.92 -3.60 -4.69
N SER A 85 17.58 -4.81 -4.72
CA SER A 85 18.31 -6.00 -5.05
C SER A 85 18.56 -6.24 -6.53
N ILE A 86 19.32 -5.39 -7.11
CA ILE A 86 20.17 -5.80 -8.24
C ILE A 86 21.51 -6.37 -7.73
N THR A 87 21.78 -6.28 -6.43
CA THR A 87 23.05 -6.70 -5.83
C THR A 87 22.82 -7.79 -4.77
N THR A 88 23.76 -8.73 -4.66
CA THR A 88 23.82 -9.74 -3.59
C THR A 88 24.26 -9.15 -2.24
N THR A 89 24.40 -7.84 -2.15
CA THR A 89 24.84 -7.18 -0.93
C THR A 89 23.68 -7.14 0.06
N LEU A 90 23.83 -7.85 1.16
CA LEU A 90 22.87 -7.87 2.25
C LEU A 90 22.96 -6.57 3.05
N SER A 91 21.83 -5.91 3.25
CA SER A 91 21.72 -4.70 4.06
C SER A 91 20.42 -4.75 4.86
N ASN A 92 20.27 -3.87 5.82
CA ASN A 92 19.02 -3.72 6.62
C ASN A 92 18.10 -2.63 6.05
N ILE A 93 18.22 -2.33 4.75
CA ILE A 93 17.47 -1.27 4.08
C ILE A 93 16.50 -1.88 3.09
N TYR A 94 15.24 -1.41 3.16
CA TYR A 94 14.17 -1.76 2.25
C TYR A 94 13.62 -0.52 1.56
N TYR A 95 13.07 -0.69 0.36
CA TYR A 95 12.33 0.35 -0.34
C TYR A 95 10.85 0.28 0.01
N LEU A 96 10.25 1.44 0.16
CA LEU A 96 8.80 1.57 0.25
C LEU A 96 8.12 1.22 -1.08
N PRO A 97 6.87 0.78 -1.03
CA PRO A 97 6.06 0.57 -2.21
C PRO A 97 5.95 1.86 -3.03
N SER A 98 6.07 1.76 -4.33
CA SER A 98 5.94 2.87 -5.27
C SER A 98 5.22 2.41 -6.53
N LEU A 99 4.76 3.36 -7.35
CA LEU A 99 4.15 3.05 -8.65
C LEU A 99 5.03 2.15 -9.54
N VAL A 100 6.35 2.27 -9.41
CA VAL A 100 7.31 1.49 -10.20
C VAL A 100 7.49 0.07 -9.66
N THR A 101 7.47 -0.09 -8.33
CA THR A 101 7.80 -1.37 -7.67
C THR A 101 6.58 -2.27 -7.45
N THR A 102 5.47 -1.70 -7.02
CA THR A 102 4.26 -2.43 -6.64
C THR A 102 3.04 -2.04 -7.47
N GLY A 103 3.10 -0.96 -8.24
CA GLY A 103 1.97 -0.38 -8.95
C GLY A 103 1.06 0.49 -8.07
N ASP A 104 1.38 0.61 -6.80
CA ASP A 104 0.64 1.41 -5.82
C ASP A 104 1.60 2.37 -5.12
N GLU A 105 1.21 3.63 -4.98
CA GLU A 105 1.97 4.62 -4.23
C GLU A 105 1.48 4.69 -2.78
N GLU A 106 2.40 4.67 -1.83
CA GLU A 106 2.05 4.78 -0.42
C GLU A 106 1.61 6.20 -0.04
N TYR A 107 0.55 6.30 0.74
CA TYR A 107 0.13 7.53 1.41
C TYR A 107 0.63 7.57 2.85
N MET A 108 0.40 6.49 3.60
CA MET A 108 0.77 6.40 5.02
C MET A 108 0.96 4.95 5.44
N ILE A 109 2.07 4.66 6.08
CA ILE A 109 2.34 3.33 6.67
C ILE A 109 1.49 3.17 7.92
N ASN A 110 0.70 2.10 7.97
CA ASN A 110 -0.07 1.72 9.14
C ASN A 110 0.81 0.89 10.10
N LYS A 111 1.36 -0.22 9.62
CA LYS A 111 2.26 -1.08 10.40
C LYS A 111 3.25 -1.79 9.49
N VAL A 112 4.36 -2.18 10.07
CA VAL A 112 5.39 -2.97 9.40
C VAL A 112 5.60 -4.24 10.19
N LEU A 113 5.48 -5.38 9.52
CA LEU A 113 5.67 -6.71 10.09
C LEU A 113 6.95 -7.31 9.56
N CYS A 114 7.68 -8.00 10.42
CA CYS A 114 8.96 -8.59 10.09
C CYS A 114 9.03 -10.05 10.56
N TYR A 115 9.39 -10.95 9.65
CA TYR A 115 9.83 -12.29 9.98
C TYR A 115 11.30 -12.22 10.36
N SER A 116 11.57 -12.01 11.62
CA SER A 116 12.91 -11.63 12.08
C SER A 116 13.79 -12.83 12.46
N LYS A 117 13.19 -14.00 12.70
CA LYS A 117 13.90 -15.19 13.17
C LYS A 117 14.49 -15.98 12.02
N ILE A 118 15.81 -16.03 11.93
CA ILE A 118 16.55 -16.87 11.01
C ILE A 118 16.78 -18.24 11.67
N LEU A 119 16.30 -19.30 11.03
CA LEU A 119 16.40 -20.68 11.51
C LEU A 119 17.71 -21.32 11.09
N SER A 120 18.11 -21.13 9.83
CA SER A 120 19.33 -21.70 9.26
C SER A 120 19.87 -20.84 8.15
N SER A 121 21.20 -20.91 7.96
CA SER A 121 21.88 -20.33 6.80
C SER A 121 23.10 -21.17 6.46
N GLY A 122 23.41 -21.30 5.19
CA GLY A 122 24.51 -22.14 4.73
C GLY A 122 24.68 -22.08 3.22
N VAL A 123 25.22 -23.15 2.68
CA VAL A 123 25.49 -23.33 1.25
C VAL A 123 24.97 -24.69 0.82
N ASN A 124 24.27 -24.75 -0.31
CA ASN A 124 23.81 -26.03 -0.83
C ASN A 124 24.98 -26.93 -1.25
N THR A 125 24.90 -28.21 -0.96
CA THR A 125 25.94 -29.21 -1.29
C THR A 125 25.61 -30.02 -2.53
N SER A 126 24.36 -29.98 -3.00
CA SER A 126 23.91 -30.68 -4.20
C SER A 126 22.73 -29.91 -4.84
N VAL A 127 22.49 -30.17 -6.12
CA VAL A 127 21.36 -29.63 -6.89
C VAL A 127 20.41 -30.73 -7.29
N VAL A 128 19.17 -30.62 -6.80
CA VAL A 128 18.01 -31.38 -7.24
C VAL A 128 16.86 -30.42 -7.44
N PRO A 129 16.08 -30.51 -8.54
CA PRO A 129 14.97 -29.62 -8.79
C PRO A 129 14.01 -29.53 -7.60
N SER A 130 13.64 -28.31 -7.23
CA SER A 130 12.73 -28.01 -6.11
C SER A 130 13.16 -28.59 -4.75
N GLN A 131 14.47 -28.72 -4.53
CA GLN A 131 15.03 -29.12 -3.24
C GLN A 131 16.21 -28.25 -2.84
N LEU A 132 16.37 -28.05 -1.54
CA LEU A 132 17.60 -27.56 -0.91
C LEU A 132 18.27 -28.74 -0.21
N ILE A 133 19.51 -29.05 -0.61
CA ILE A 133 20.31 -30.12 -0.01
C ILE A 133 21.56 -29.51 0.58
N ASP A 134 21.71 -29.66 1.89
CA ASP A 134 22.95 -29.31 2.61
C ASP A 134 23.31 -30.42 3.58
N SER A 135 24.35 -31.20 3.22
CA SER A 135 24.82 -32.33 4.02
C SER A 135 25.44 -31.92 5.37
N LEU A 136 25.77 -30.63 5.54
CA LEU A 136 26.36 -30.09 6.77
C LEU A 136 25.31 -29.48 7.70
N ALA A 137 24.09 -29.25 7.21
CA ALA A 137 23.01 -28.73 7.99
C ALA A 137 22.18 -29.83 8.68
N ASN A 138 21.45 -29.43 9.73
CA ASN A 138 20.38 -30.25 10.29
C ASN A 138 19.12 -29.41 10.44
N PHE A 139 18.30 -29.38 9.40
CA PHE A 139 17.12 -28.52 9.31
C PHE A 139 16.06 -28.87 10.35
N SER A 140 15.87 -30.18 10.63
CA SER A 140 14.93 -30.63 11.66
C SER A 140 15.35 -30.14 13.05
N LEU A 141 16.65 -30.20 13.37
CA LEU A 141 17.17 -29.69 14.66
C LEU A 141 17.14 -28.16 14.72
N ALA A 142 17.32 -27.47 13.59
CA ALA A 142 17.20 -26.02 13.48
C ALA A 142 15.77 -25.51 13.65
N GLY A 143 14.78 -26.39 13.69
CA GLY A 143 13.38 -26.04 13.87
C GLY A 143 12.68 -25.60 12.58
N VAL A 144 13.23 -25.94 11.42
CA VAL A 144 12.60 -25.63 10.13
C VAL A 144 11.30 -26.41 9.98
N SER A 145 10.26 -25.75 9.55
CA SER A 145 8.90 -26.27 9.39
C SER A 145 8.38 -26.05 7.95
N VAL A 146 7.35 -26.81 7.59
CA VAL A 146 6.63 -26.61 6.33
C VAL A 146 5.98 -25.21 6.35
N GLY A 147 6.17 -24.45 5.27
CA GLY A 147 5.70 -23.07 5.15
C GLY A 147 6.79 -22.04 5.36
N ASP A 148 7.94 -22.38 5.96
CA ASP A 148 9.06 -21.44 6.14
C ASP A 148 9.62 -20.95 4.80
N ILE A 149 10.19 -19.75 4.82
CA ILE A 149 10.69 -19.07 3.63
C ILE A 149 12.18 -19.36 3.44
N VAL A 150 12.53 -19.95 2.31
CA VAL A 150 13.92 -20.16 1.88
C VAL A 150 14.28 -19.15 0.80
N THR A 151 15.38 -18.44 1.00
CA THR A 151 15.90 -17.46 0.04
C THR A 151 17.28 -17.91 -0.47
N ASN A 152 17.44 -17.94 -1.79
CA ASN A 152 18.77 -18.06 -2.42
C ASN A 152 19.39 -16.66 -2.49
N THR A 153 20.48 -16.46 -1.73
CA THR A 153 21.17 -15.18 -1.63
C THR A 153 22.35 -15.04 -2.58
N SER A 154 22.62 -16.06 -3.41
CA SER A 154 23.73 -16.05 -4.39
C SER A 154 23.31 -15.55 -5.77
N VAL A 155 22.04 -15.33 -6.01
CA VAL A 155 21.51 -14.83 -7.30
C VAL A 155 20.98 -13.42 -7.16
N ALA A 156 21.01 -12.66 -8.24
CA ALA A 156 20.44 -11.33 -8.31
C ALA A 156 19.46 -11.24 -9.51
N PRO A 157 18.17 -10.93 -9.29
CA PRO A 157 17.53 -10.72 -7.97
C PRO A 157 17.47 -12.02 -7.14
N MET A 158 17.45 -11.88 -5.80
CA MET A 158 17.31 -13.03 -4.91
C MET A 158 15.99 -13.73 -5.18
N THR A 159 15.99 -15.07 -5.13
CA THR A 159 14.81 -15.90 -5.36
C THR A 159 14.37 -16.60 -4.08
N THR A 160 13.07 -16.74 -3.92
CA THR A 160 12.45 -17.35 -2.72
C THR A 160 11.58 -18.54 -3.07
N ALA A 161 11.47 -19.47 -2.12
CA ALA A 161 10.52 -20.57 -2.16
C ALA A 161 10.07 -20.89 -0.73
N THR A 162 8.90 -21.50 -0.60
CA THR A 162 8.41 -22.03 0.69
C THR A 162 8.80 -23.50 0.86
N VAL A 163 9.06 -23.89 2.11
CA VAL A 163 9.33 -25.28 2.46
C VAL A 163 8.07 -26.13 2.33
N THR A 164 8.13 -27.21 1.59
CA THR A 164 7.03 -28.18 1.40
C THR A 164 7.23 -29.48 2.14
N SER A 165 8.48 -29.86 2.43
CA SER A 165 8.83 -31.03 3.25
C SER A 165 10.16 -30.80 3.95
N VAL A 166 10.34 -31.42 5.11
CA VAL A 166 11.52 -31.28 5.96
C VAL A 166 12.13 -32.64 6.28
N SER A 167 13.43 -32.76 6.05
CA SER A 167 14.29 -33.82 6.50
C SER A 167 15.55 -33.26 7.17
N ALA A 168 16.41 -34.08 7.72
CA ALA A 168 17.60 -33.58 8.42
C ALA A 168 18.49 -32.71 7.50
N THR A 169 18.76 -33.14 6.28
CA THR A 169 19.68 -32.49 5.34
C THR A 169 19.03 -32.07 4.02
N ILE A 170 17.73 -32.30 3.85
CA ILE A 170 17.00 -32.05 2.62
C ILE A 170 15.69 -31.34 2.94
N LEU A 171 15.41 -30.24 2.24
CA LEU A 171 14.12 -29.56 2.23
C LEU A 171 13.50 -29.67 0.84
N GLY A 172 12.22 -30.06 0.77
CA GLY A 172 11.42 -29.85 -0.42
C GLY A 172 10.99 -28.40 -0.53
N LEU A 173 10.98 -27.84 -1.73
CA LEU A 173 10.66 -26.42 -2.00
C LEU A 173 9.50 -26.30 -2.98
N SER A 174 8.72 -25.24 -2.85
CA SER A 174 7.61 -24.90 -3.76
C SER A 174 8.08 -24.50 -5.17
N ALA A 175 9.34 -24.07 -5.31
CA ALA A 175 9.94 -23.65 -6.57
C ALA A 175 11.41 -24.08 -6.66
N ASN A 176 11.91 -24.21 -7.89
CA ASN A 176 13.32 -24.51 -8.14
C ASN A 176 14.15 -23.22 -8.10
N ILE A 177 14.73 -22.89 -6.94
CA ILE A 177 15.54 -21.69 -6.74
C ILE A 177 17.05 -21.96 -6.68
N PHE A 178 17.46 -23.24 -6.61
CA PHE A 178 18.87 -23.65 -6.60
C PHE A 178 19.21 -24.39 -7.89
N THR A 179 20.08 -23.80 -8.71
CA THR A 179 20.47 -24.35 -10.02
C THR A 179 21.95 -24.67 -10.12
N LEU A 180 22.73 -24.22 -9.15
CA LEU A 180 24.21 -24.40 -9.11
C LEU A 180 24.66 -24.78 -7.71
N VAL A 181 25.89 -25.28 -7.60
CA VAL A 181 26.62 -25.50 -6.34
C VAL A 181 27.97 -24.78 -6.46
N PRO A 182 28.43 -24.04 -5.47
CA PRO A 182 27.74 -23.69 -4.22
C PRO A 182 26.83 -22.45 -4.39
N GLN A 183 25.66 -22.46 -3.77
CA GLN A 183 24.78 -21.29 -3.66
C GLN A 183 24.37 -21.12 -2.19
N SER A 184 24.48 -19.90 -1.69
CA SER A 184 24.15 -19.56 -0.31
C SER A 184 22.63 -19.45 -0.13
N TYR A 185 22.16 -19.88 1.04
CA TYR A 185 20.75 -19.80 1.40
C TYR A 185 20.55 -19.19 2.80
N ARG A 186 19.36 -18.68 3.03
CA ARG A 186 18.82 -18.36 4.36
C ARG A 186 17.39 -18.85 4.49
N ILE A 187 17.05 -19.32 5.69
CA ILE A 187 15.73 -19.83 6.04
C ILE A 187 15.19 -18.98 7.17
N VAL A 188 13.99 -18.42 6.94
CA VAL A 188 13.28 -17.55 7.88
C VAL A 188 12.04 -18.27 8.38
N ASP A 189 11.81 -18.19 9.69
CA ASP A 189 10.61 -18.71 10.34
C ASP A 189 9.39 -17.87 9.92
N ALA A 190 8.49 -18.49 9.17
CA ALA A 190 7.28 -17.84 8.69
C ALA A 190 6.12 -17.86 9.71
N SER A 191 6.28 -18.59 10.83
CA SER A 191 5.23 -18.71 11.84
C SER A 191 5.18 -17.53 12.82
N VAL A 192 6.28 -16.77 12.94
CA VAL A 192 6.41 -15.67 13.91
C VAL A 192 6.67 -14.36 13.19
N GLN A 193 5.67 -13.51 13.18
CA GLN A 193 5.77 -12.11 12.74
C GLN A 193 5.91 -11.20 13.96
N ASN A 194 6.88 -10.29 13.92
CA ASN A 194 7.04 -9.24 14.90
C ASN A 194 6.71 -7.89 14.27
N GLU A 195 5.92 -7.10 14.96
CA GLU A 195 5.67 -5.71 14.55
C GLU A 195 6.88 -4.85 14.87
N ALA A 196 7.32 -4.07 13.88
CA ALA A 196 8.43 -3.15 14.04
C ALA A 196 7.94 -1.76 14.46
N GLU A 197 8.51 -1.20 15.54
CA GLU A 197 8.18 0.15 16.01
C GLU A 197 8.82 1.21 15.11
N LYS A 198 8.01 2.19 14.67
CA LYS A 198 8.54 3.36 13.95
C LYS A 198 9.24 4.31 14.93
N VAL A 199 10.51 4.56 14.70
CA VAL A 199 11.33 5.42 15.57
C VAL A 199 11.97 6.54 14.74
N SER A 200 12.06 7.74 15.31
CA SER A 200 12.79 8.83 14.64
C SER A 200 14.29 8.57 14.60
N ALA A 201 14.99 9.12 13.60
CA ALA A 201 16.43 8.95 13.42
C ALA A 201 17.25 9.44 14.64
N GLY A 202 16.77 10.43 15.37
CA GLY A 202 17.42 10.89 16.61
C GLY A 202 17.22 9.91 17.78
N LYS A 203 16.00 9.38 17.93
CA LYS A 203 15.67 8.45 19.01
C LYS A 203 16.39 7.10 18.85
N ILE A 204 16.51 6.57 17.62
CA ILE A 204 17.17 5.28 17.38
C ILE A 204 18.65 5.30 17.80
N THR A 205 19.33 6.42 17.62
CA THR A 205 20.73 6.58 18.07
C THR A 205 20.82 6.43 19.58
N LEU A 206 19.90 7.05 20.33
CA LEU A 206 19.87 6.93 21.79
C LEU A 206 19.52 5.51 22.25
N LEU A 207 18.57 4.85 21.59
CA LEU A 207 18.19 3.47 21.91
C LEU A 207 19.36 2.51 21.73
N ASN A 208 20.14 2.67 20.68
CA ASN A 208 21.31 1.82 20.38
C ASN A 208 22.50 2.05 21.32
N MET A 209 22.51 3.12 22.11
CA MET A 209 23.57 3.39 23.10
C MET A 209 23.48 2.48 24.32
N SER A 210 22.32 1.91 24.60
CA SER A 210 22.10 1.04 25.76
C SER A 210 21.67 -0.36 25.34
N PRO A 211 22.32 -1.41 25.81
CA PRO A 211 21.96 -2.80 25.50
C PRO A 211 20.54 -3.18 25.93
N ILE A 212 19.98 -2.48 26.94
CA ILE A 212 18.65 -2.75 27.49
C ILE A 212 17.56 -2.17 26.59
N THR A 213 17.82 -1.01 25.97
CA THR A 213 16.84 -0.28 25.15
C THR A 213 17.04 -0.51 23.66
N SER A 214 18.14 -1.16 23.27
CA SER A 214 18.45 -1.44 21.89
C SER A 214 17.40 -2.37 21.27
N PRO A 215 16.91 -2.09 20.05
CA PRO A 215 16.01 -2.98 19.34
C PRO A 215 16.60 -4.39 19.22
N SER A 216 15.74 -5.38 19.35
CA SER A 216 16.10 -6.79 19.26
C SER A 216 15.33 -7.47 18.11
N VAL A 217 15.70 -8.70 17.82
CA VAL A 217 15.02 -9.51 16.79
C VAL A 217 13.52 -9.71 17.11
N ASN A 218 13.17 -9.82 18.40
CA ASN A 218 11.79 -9.97 18.85
C ASN A 218 11.03 -8.64 18.95
N TYR A 219 11.75 -7.54 19.10
CA TYR A 219 11.21 -6.18 19.20
C TYR A 219 11.98 -5.29 18.22
N PRO A 220 11.76 -5.47 16.91
CA PRO A 220 12.44 -4.70 15.89
C PRO A 220 11.93 -3.26 15.89
N ALA A 221 12.79 -2.36 15.44
CA ALA A 221 12.43 -0.97 15.19
C ALA A 221 12.86 -0.58 13.78
N TYR A 222 12.23 0.43 13.22
CA TYR A 222 12.64 0.97 11.93
C TYR A 222 12.64 2.50 11.92
N THR A 223 13.49 3.04 11.07
CA THR A 223 13.48 4.47 10.72
C THR A 223 13.10 4.62 9.26
N GLN A 224 12.30 5.64 8.97
CA GLN A 224 11.92 5.98 7.60
C GLN A 224 12.67 7.23 7.16
N THR A 225 13.28 7.18 5.99
CA THR A 225 13.97 8.31 5.36
C THR A 225 13.58 8.35 3.89
N SER A 226 12.72 9.30 3.51
CA SER A 226 12.13 9.33 2.17
C SER A 226 11.52 7.97 1.83
N ASP A 227 11.93 7.35 0.75
CA ASP A 227 11.40 6.09 0.21
C ASP A 227 12.09 4.84 0.80
N LEU A 228 12.92 5.02 1.83
CA LEU A 228 13.71 3.96 2.44
C LEU A 228 13.28 3.69 3.88
N ILE A 229 13.23 2.42 4.24
CA ILE A 229 13.10 1.95 5.61
C ILE A 229 14.39 1.25 6.03
N THR A 230 14.99 1.69 7.13
CA THR A 230 16.14 1.04 7.74
C THR A 230 15.72 0.31 9.01
N PHE A 231 15.98 -0.99 9.06
CA PHE A 231 15.63 -1.85 10.21
C PHE A 231 16.73 -1.93 11.25
N TYR A 232 16.30 -2.12 12.49
CA TYR A 232 17.17 -2.39 13.63
C TYR A 232 16.59 -3.57 14.44
N PRO A 233 17.45 -4.52 14.89
CA PRO A 233 18.89 -4.57 14.68
C PRO A 233 19.30 -4.81 13.23
N SER A 234 20.54 -4.49 12.90
CA SER A 234 21.11 -4.67 11.55
C SER A 234 21.22 -6.13 11.10
N SER A 235 20.90 -7.09 11.99
CA SER A 235 20.79 -8.51 11.65
C SER A 235 19.53 -8.83 10.86
N ILE A 236 18.52 -7.95 10.87
CA ILE A 236 17.36 -8.02 9.98
C ILE A 236 17.82 -7.48 8.63
N ILE A 237 18.05 -8.37 7.71
CA ILE A 237 18.60 -8.08 6.39
C ILE A 237 17.50 -8.07 5.32
N ASN A 238 17.75 -7.41 4.22
CA ASN A 238 16.81 -7.20 3.13
C ASN A 238 16.52 -8.45 2.28
N LEU A 239 16.11 -9.54 2.89
CA LEU A 239 15.63 -10.72 2.16
C LEU A 239 14.24 -10.46 1.57
N PRO A 240 13.95 -10.94 0.37
CA PRO A 240 12.61 -10.92 -0.19
C PRO A 240 11.61 -11.62 0.73
N LEU A 241 10.39 -11.09 0.82
CA LEU A 241 9.28 -11.60 1.66
C LEU A 241 9.55 -11.62 3.17
N GLN A 242 10.69 -11.10 3.65
CA GLN A 242 10.99 -11.05 5.08
C GLN A 242 10.24 -9.93 5.81
N VAL A 243 9.99 -8.84 5.13
CA VAL A 243 9.30 -7.68 5.70
C VAL A 243 8.10 -7.34 4.84
N GLU A 244 6.97 -7.17 5.50
CA GLU A 244 5.71 -6.75 4.91
C GLU A 244 5.25 -5.44 5.52
N ALA A 245 4.80 -4.51 4.69
CA ALA A 245 4.17 -3.29 5.15
C ALA A 245 2.68 -3.30 4.83
N THR A 246 1.89 -2.97 5.84
CA THR A 246 0.48 -2.62 5.66
C THR A 246 0.39 -1.10 5.64
N TYR A 247 -0.10 -0.56 4.56
CA TYR A 247 -0.12 0.88 4.32
C TYR A 247 -1.41 1.30 3.61
N PHE A 248 -1.76 2.57 3.77
CA PHE A 248 -2.77 3.21 2.94
C PHE A 248 -2.12 3.64 1.64
N ARG A 249 -2.69 3.26 0.52
CA ARG A 249 -2.23 3.71 -0.80
C ARG A 249 -3.06 4.90 -1.28
N TYR A 250 -2.49 5.69 -2.16
CA TYR A 250 -3.27 6.66 -2.92
C TYR A 250 -4.29 5.96 -3.82
N PRO A 251 -5.48 6.55 -4.03
CA PRO A 251 -6.44 6.04 -5.00
C PRO A 251 -5.87 6.13 -6.41
N LYS A 252 -6.16 5.13 -7.23
CA LYS A 252 -5.78 5.14 -8.65
C LYS A 252 -6.50 6.27 -9.38
N GLU A 253 -5.82 6.87 -10.33
CA GLU A 253 -6.35 7.98 -11.11
C GLU A 253 -7.56 7.55 -11.94
N PRO A 254 -8.77 8.11 -11.69
CA PRO A 254 -9.94 7.76 -12.46
C PRO A 254 -9.78 8.22 -13.90
N LYS A 255 -10.15 7.36 -14.85
CA LYS A 255 -10.04 7.65 -16.26
C LYS A 255 -11.28 7.21 -17.02
N TRP A 256 -12.07 8.19 -17.45
CA TRP A 256 -13.16 7.97 -18.37
C TRP A 256 -12.61 7.81 -19.78
N THR A 257 -12.81 6.66 -20.38
CA THR A 257 -12.32 6.31 -21.72
C THR A 257 -13.43 6.30 -22.75
N PHE A 258 -13.09 6.60 -24.00
CA PHE A 258 -14.08 6.76 -25.06
C PHE A 258 -13.56 6.26 -26.41
N THR A 259 -14.52 5.99 -27.29
CA THR A 259 -14.27 5.80 -28.72
C THR A 259 -14.94 6.94 -29.47
N SER A 260 -14.23 7.57 -30.40
CA SER A 260 -14.79 8.65 -31.22
C SER A 260 -15.64 8.06 -32.33
N LEU A 261 -16.88 8.53 -32.46
CA LEU A 261 -17.72 8.24 -33.61
C LEU A 261 -17.23 8.98 -34.86
N ALA A 262 -17.79 8.63 -36.06
CA ALA A 262 -17.42 9.23 -37.32
C ALA A 262 -17.66 10.76 -37.36
N ASN A 263 -18.57 11.29 -36.52
CA ASN A 263 -18.84 12.71 -36.35
C ASN A 263 -17.94 13.39 -35.31
N GLY A 264 -16.99 12.64 -34.73
CA GLY A 264 -16.08 13.17 -33.66
C GLY A 264 -16.64 13.14 -32.25
N GLU A 265 -17.87 12.67 -32.03
CA GLU A 265 -18.48 12.60 -30.70
C GLU A 265 -17.85 11.48 -29.86
N PRO A 266 -17.42 11.75 -28.61
CA PRO A 266 -16.85 10.74 -27.73
C PRO A 266 -17.95 9.90 -27.07
N VAL A 267 -17.94 8.59 -27.30
CA VAL A 267 -18.84 7.63 -26.67
C VAL A 267 -18.08 6.80 -25.65
N PHE A 268 -18.63 6.65 -24.47
CA PHE A 268 -18.03 5.87 -23.38
C PHE A 268 -17.68 4.45 -23.83
N ASN A 269 -16.44 4.04 -23.53
CA ASN A 269 -15.96 2.70 -23.80
C ASN A 269 -15.15 2.17 -22.61
N GLN A 270 -15.75 1.28 -21.84
CA GLN A 270 -15.14 0.64 -20.67
C GLN A 270 -14.06 -0.41 -21.04
N SER A 271 -14.04 -0.87 -22.28
CA SER A 271 -13.11 -1.94 -22.72
C SER A 271 -11.71 -1.44 -23.08
N GLN A 272 -11.45 -0.14 -22.95
CA GLN A 272 -10.11 0.40 -23.17
C GLN A 272 -9.17 -0.05 -22.05
N PRO A 273 -7.89 -0.38 -22.36
CA PRO A 273 -6.94 -0.93 -21.38
C PRO A 273 -6.57 0.04 -20.27
N ASP A 274 -6.79 1.33 -20.47
CA ASP A 274 -6.50 2.42 -19.53
C ASP A 274 -7.74 2.95 -18.79
N TYR A 275 -8.87 2.21 -18.88
CA TYR A 275 -10.07 2.51 -18.12
C TYR A 275 -9.84 2.31 -16.62
N GLN A 276 -10.22 3.32 -15.83
CA GLN A 276 -10.22 3.26 -14.37
C GLN A 276 -11.46 3.96 -13.82
N ASP A 277 -12.27 3.24 -13.08
CA ASP A 277 -13.40 3.83 -12.36
C ASP A 277 -12.92 4.52 -11.07
N PHE A 278 -13.78 5.32 -10.45
CA PHE A 278 -13.54 5.84 -9.12
C PHE A 278 -13.40 4.68 -8.13
N GLU A 279 -12.44 4.80 -7.22
CA GLU A 279 -12.24 3.85 -6.12
C GLU A 279 -12.98 4.26 -4.85
N ILE A 280 -13.54 5.45 -4.83
CA ILE A 280 -14.41 5.93 -3.73
C ILE A 280 -15.78 5.26 -3.84
N GLY A 281 -16.34 4.82 -2.72
CA GLY A 281 -17.63 4.14 -2.65
C GLY A 281 -18.77 4.93 -3.29
N ALA A 282 -19.76 4.20 -3.83
CA ALA A 282 -20.89 4.79 -4.56
C ALA A 282 -21.73 5.79 -3.73
N GLN A 283 -21.70 5.70 -2.39
CA GLN A 283 -22.35 6.66 -1.50
C GLN A 283 -21.82 8.10 -1.66
N ASN A 284 -20.62 8.26 -2.18
CA ASN A 284 -19.97 9.56 -2.38
C ASN A 284 -20.12 10.12 -3.80
N GLU A 285 -20.95 9.51 -4.66
CA GLU A 285 -21.17 9.95 -6.03
C GLU A 285 -21.65 11.40 -6.11
N THR A 286 -22.56 11.81 -5.23
CA THR A 286 -23.04 13.20 -5.15
C THR A 286 -21.91 14.17 -4.78
N SER A 287 -21.07 13.81 -3.82
CA SER A 287 -19.93 14.62 -3.40
C SER A 287 -18.88 14.78 -4.53
N LEU A 288 -18.64 13.72 -5.31
CA LEU A 288 -17.80 13.79 -6.51
C LEU A 288 -18.37 14.76 -7.55
N VAL A 289 -19.68 14.68 -7.84
CA VAL A 289 -20.33 15.60 -8.78
C VAL A 289 -20.17 17.05 -8.35
N VAL A 290 -20.42 17.34 -7.06
CA VAL A 290 -20.27 18.70 -6.50
C VAL A 290 -18.85 19.22 -6.63
N LYS A 291 -17.85 18.40 -6.29
CA LYS A 291 -16.43 18.76 -6.40
C LYS A 291 -16.01 19.00 -7.85
N ILE A 292 -16.41 18.13 -8.77
CA ILE A 292 -16.11 18.30 -10.19
C ILE A 292 -16.75 19.59 -10.74
N LEU A 293 -17.99 19.89 -10.35
CA LEU A 293 -18.66 21.13 -10.72
C LEU A 293 -17.94 22.38 -10.20
N GLN A 294 -17.36 22.34 -9.00
CA GLN A 294 -16.52 23.43 -8.49
C GLN A 294 -15.35 23.72 -9.43
N TYR A 295 -14.61 22.68 -9.83
CA TYR A 295 -13.49 22.84 -10.76
C TYR A 295 -13.95 23.32 -12.14
N CYS A 296 -15.05 22.79 -12.66
CA CYS A 296 -15.65 23.24 -13.91
C CYS A 296 -16.07 24.70 -13.83
N GLY A 297 -16.71 25.13 -12.76
CA GLY A 297 -17.14 26.51 -12.56
C GLY A 297 -15.97 27.49 -12.50
N ILE A 298 -14.87 27.12 -11.87
CA ILE A 298 -13.64 27.93 -11.84
C ILE A 298 -13.03 28.03 -13.25
N SER A 299 -12.97 26.90 -13.98
CA SER A 299 -12.38 26.84 -15.32
C SER A 299 -13.11 27.73 -16.34
N ILE A 300 -14.44 27.69 -16.35
CA ILE A 300 -15.28 28.51 -17.24
C ILE A 300 -15.58 29.91 -16.65
N ARG A 301 -15.00 30.25 -15.52
CA ARG A 301 -15.22 31.55 -14.80
C ARG A 301 -16.70 31.83 -14.46
N GLU A 302 -17.48 30.75 -14.28
CA GLU A 302 -18.86 30.84 -13.83
C GLU A 302 -18.93 30.89 -12.31
N THR A 303 -18.96 32.09 -11.77
CA THR A 303 -19.00 32.30 -10.31
C THR A 303 -20.20 31.64 -9.64
N LEU A 304 -21.34 31.57 -10.32
CA LEU A 304 -22.56 30.95 -9.78
C LEU A 304 -22.40 29.43 -9.59
N VAL A 305 -21.79 28.75 -10.56
CA VAL A 305 -21.54 27.29 -10.47
C VAL A 305 -20.51 26.97 -9.38
N ALA A 306 -19.45 27.78 -9.29
CA ALA A 306 -18.45 27.64 -8.23
C ALA A 306 -19.02 27.93 -6.84
N GLN A 307 -19.91 28.92 -6.71
CA GLN A 307 -20.58 29.25 -5.45
C GLN A 307 -21.57 28.15 -5.04
N PHE A 308 -22.34 27.60 -5.97
CA PHE A 308 -23.23 26.47 -5.72
C PHE A 308 -22.45 25.27 -5.17
N GLY A 309 -21.37 24.85 -5.85
CA GLY A 309 -20.55 23.76 -5.39
C GLY A 309 -19.96 24.01 -4.00
N LYS A 310 -19.51 25.22 -3.71
CA LYS A 310 -18.98 25.61 -2.39
C LYS A 310 -20.05 25.61 -1.29
N GLN A 311 -21.26 26.03 -1.61
CA GLN A 311 -22.39 26.05 -0.67
C GLN A 311 -22.79 24.61 -0.31
N GLU A 312 -22.94 23.72 -1.29
CA GLU A 312 -23.23 22.30 -1.08
C GLU A 312 -22.14 21.63 -0.22
N GLU A 313 -20.88 21.96 -0.43
CA GLU A 313 -19.80 21.47 0.40
C GLU A 313 -19.90 21.93 1.86
N MET A 314 -20.23 23.21 2.08
CA MET A 314 -20.41 23.76 3.43
C MET A 314 -21.60 23.08 4.15
N GLU A 315 -22.71 22.84 3.45
CA GLU A 315 -23.87 22.16 3.99
C GLU A 315 -23.54 20.70 4.35
N ASN A 316 -22.84 19.98 3.47
CA ASN A 316 -22.38 18.62 3.75
C ASN A 316 -21.42 18.54 4.96
N ASN A 317 -20.51 19.51 5.07
CA ASN A 317 -19.57 19.58 6.20
C ASN A 317 -20.26 19.96 7.52
N ALA A 318 -21.35 20.74 7.46
CA ALA A 318 -22.14 21.10 8.64
C ALA A 318 -23.00 19.96 9.18
N GLN A 319 -23.27 18.93 8.37
CA GLN A 319 -24.01 17.72 8.77
C GLN A 319 -23.12 16.67 9.48
N ILE A 320 -21.81 16.85 9.48
CA ILE A 320 -20.91 16.01 10.25
C ILE A 320 -20.96 16.49 11.72
N PRO A 321 -21.53 15.69 12.65
CA PRO A 321 -21.79 16.09 14.03
C PRO A 321 -20.52 16.35 14.85
#